data_f0d0440875678b9bfdec8d7ed161a9cf
#
_entry.id   f0d0440875678b9bfdec8d7ed161a9cf
#
_cell.length_a   1.000
_cell.length_b   1.000
_cell.length_c   1.000
_cell.angle_alpha   90.00
_cell.angle_beta   90.00
_cell.angle_gamma   90.00
#
_symmetry.space_group_name_H-M   'P 1'
#
loop_
_entity.id
_entity.type
_entity.pdbx_description
1 polymer ?
#
loop_
_entity_poly.entity_id
_entity_poly.type
_entity_poly.pdbx_seq_one_letter_code
_entity_poly.pdbx_strand_id
1 'polypeptide(L)'
;MKTDKGLYALQIDHFSELYRNESIESSLIPHNDSHGNMILLDTWRRDLKVTYDADRGERRQVSIIPSSTPKSLPSLTIPGINKELSRVVFGCDNQSDSNHAFAMFDHFFQQGGNVFDTAYIYNDGKSDSYLGGWINSRALRDEVVILGKGAHTPDCLPEKIRPQLNETLSRMSIAHLDIYCLHRDNEDIPVEEFIDTLNELKNEGLISIFGASNWSLDRFKAANDYALSSGKEAFTVLSNNFSLAQMNNPVWPGCFSCSEDDYVKYLTDNQISIFPWSSQARGL
;
A
#
# COMPACT_ATOMS: atom_id res chain seq x y z
N MET A 1 4.46 5.16 52.08
CA MET A 1 2.99 5.16 52.29
C MET A 1 2.55 3.72 52.36
N LYS A 2 2.03 3.21 53.48
CA LYS A 2 1.43 1.89 53.55
C LYS A 2 -0.01 2.04 53.06
N THR A 3 -0.40 1.29 52.09
CA THR A 3 -1.78 1.26 51.57
C THR A 3 -2.30 -0.17 51.68
N ASP A 4 -3.52 -0.30 52.14
CA ASP A 4 -4.24 -1.60 52.16
C ASP A 4 -4.84 -1.98 50.80
N LYS A 5 -4.62 -1.13 49.77
CA LYS A 5 -5.09 -1.35 48.42
C LYS A 5 -4.08 -2.23 47.64
N GLY A 6 -4.57 -3.05 46.73
CA GLY A 6 -3.75 -3.86 45.84
C GLY A 6 -2.82 -3.02 44.95
N LEU A 7 -1.79 -3.66 44.39
CA LEU A 7 -0.66 -3.03 43.68
C LEU A 7 -1.08 -1.99 42.62
N TYR A 8 -2.15 -2.27 41.87
CA TYR A 8 -2.64 -1.40 40.81
C TYR A 8 -3.88 -0.56 41.19
N ALA A 9 -4.43 -0.73 42.39
CA ALA A 9 -5.68 -0.05 42.78
C ALA A 9 -5.55 1.47 42.78
N LEU A 10 -4.40 2.00 43.25
CA LEU A 10 -4.15 3.44 43.25
C LEU A 10 -4.05 4.01 41.83
N GLN A 11 -3.47 3.26 40.91
CA GLN A 11 -3.39 3.66 39.50
C GLN A 11 -4.77 3.68 38.86
N ILE A 12 -5.59 2.62 39.10
CA ILE A 12 -6.96 2.53 38.58
C ILE A 12 -7.82 3.68 39.11
N ASP A 13 -7.75 3.96 40.41
CA ASP A 13 -8.48 5.07 41.03
C ASP A 13 -8.07 6.42 40.38
N HIS A 14 -6.78 6.64 40.21
CA HIS A 14 -6.26 7.88 39.63
C HIS A 14 -6.66 8.04 38.16
N PHE A 15 -6.54 7.00 37.33
CA PHE A 15 -7.01 7.06 35.95
C PHE A 15 -8.51 7.25 35.83
N SER A 16 -9.29 6.66 36.76
CA SER A 16 -10.74 6.85 36.81
C SER A 16 -11.10 8.30 37.14
N GLU A 17 -10.30 8.97 37.99
CA GLU A 17 -10.46 10.38 38.29
C GLU A 17 -10.10 11.28 37.11
N LEU A 18 -8.97 11.01 36.41
CA LEU A 18 -8.60 11.72 35.19
C LEU A 18 -9.70 11.62 34.12
N TYR A 19 -10.24 10.44 33.93
CA TYR A 19 -11.32 10.21 32.97
C TYR A 19 -12.58 11.03 33.30
N ARG A 20 -13.01 11.04 34.59
CA ARG A 20 -14.18 11.82 35.02
C ARG A 20 -13.98 13.33 34.89
N ASN A 21 -12.72 13.80 34.99
CA ASN A 21 -12.36 15.21 34.89
C ASN A 21 -11.97 15.60 33.45
N GLU A 22 -12.15 14.71 32.46
CA GLU A 22 -11.76 14.93 31.07
C GLU A 22 -10.29 15.39 30.91
N SER A 23 -9.43 14.95 31.82
CA SER A 23 -8.01 15.27 31.80
C SER A 23 -7.23 14.27 30.97
N ILE A 24 -6.39 14.77 30.04
CA ILE A 24 -5.55 13.94 29.16
C ILE A 24 -4.17 13.65 29.75
N GLU A 25 -3.83 14.27 30.88
CA GLU A 25 -2.51 14.15 31.49
C GLU A 25 -2.61 14.03 33.02
N SER A 26 -1.80 13.15 33.59
CA SER A 26 -1.66 12.96 35.04
C SER A 26 -0.67 13.95 35.63
N SER A 27 -1.07 14.66 36.66
CA SER A 27 -0.12 15.48 37.46
C SER A 27 0.87 14.65 38.27
N LEU A 28 0.58 13.36 38.52
CA LEU A 28 1.47 12.44 39.24
C LEU A 28 2.48 11.75 38.34
N ILE A 29 2.09 11.49 37.07
CA ILE A 29 2.93 10.85 36.06
C ILE A 29 2.70 11.62 34.74
N PRO A 30 3.28 12.81 34.61
CA PRO A 30 3.11 13.60 33.39
C PRO A 30 3.79 12.94 32.20
N HIS A 31 3.34 13.29 31.00
CA HIS A 31 3.89 12.73 29.76
C HIS A 31 5.42 12.93 29.65
N ASN A 32 5.94 14.05 30.15
CA ASN A 32 7.37 14.34 30.16
C ASN A 32 8.17 13.35 31.00
N ASP A 33 7.63 12.90 32.15
CA ASP A 33 8.30 11.91 33.01
C ASP A 33 8.32 10.54 32.31
N SER A 34 7.21 10.13 31.69
CA SER A 34 7.14 8.90 30.90
C SER A 34 8.12 8.94 29.72
N HIS A 35 8.17 10.05 29.00
CA HIS A 35 9.10 10.25 27.88
C HIS A 35 10.56 10.27 28.36
N GLY A 36 10.86 10.97 29.46
CA GLY A 36 12.18 10.99 30.07
C GLY A 36 12.67 9.61 30.51
N ASN A 37 11.79 8.80 31.10
CA ASN A 37 12.09 7.42 31.47
C ASN A 37 12.40 6.54 30.26
N MET A 38 11.65 6.68 29.17
CA MET A 38 11.91 5.93 27.94
C MET A 38 13.24 6.33 27.29
N ILE A 39 13.57 7.62 27.26
CA ILE A 39 14.86 8.12 26.77
C ILE A 39 16.01 7.54 27.62
N LEU A 40 15.85 7.52 28.94
CA LEU A 40 16.86 6.99 29.86
C LEU A 40 17.09 5.49 29.61
N LEU A 41 16.02 4.71 29.47
CA LEU A 41 16.09 3.29 29.18
C LEU A 41 16.77 3.01 27.82
N ASP A 42 16.43 3.77 26.79
CA ASP A 42 17.07 3.64 25.47
C ASP A 42 18.55 4.05 25.51
N THR A 43 18.90 5.03 26.33
CA THR A 43 20.29 5.45 26.56
C THR A 43 21.07 4.33 27.24
N TRP A 44 20.54 3.75 28.31
CA TRP A 44 21.16 2.61 29.00
C TRP A 44 21.32 1.40 28.07
N ARG A 45 20.30 1.08 27.27
CA ARG A 45 20.39 -0.01 26.30
C ARG A 45 21.54 0.21 25.30
N ARG A 46 21.67 1.44 24.81
CA ARG A 46 22.74 1.82 23.88
C ARG A 46 24.12 1.74 24.53
N ASP A 47 24.29 2.27 25.73
CA ASP A 47 25.55 2.26 26.46
C ASP A 47 26.00 0.85 26.84
N LEU A 48 25.06 0.02 27.26
CA LEU A 48 25.29 -1.40 27.58
C LEU A 48 25.37 -2.29 26.34
N LYS A 49 25.15 -1.73 25.14
CA LYS A 49 25.08 -2.48 23.86
C LYS A 49 24.09 -3.63 23.90
N VAL A 50 22.99 -3.48 24.65
CA VAL A 50 21.93 -4.48 24.72
C VAL A 50 21.06 -4.35 23.48
N THR A 51 21.01 -5.40 22.67
CA THR A 51 20.14 -5.49 21.51
C THR A 51 19.26 -6.72 21.70
N TYR A 52 17.95 -6.53 21.71
CA TYR A 52 17.01 -7.65 21.73
C TYR A 52 16.87 -8.23 20.32
N ASP A 53 16.51 -9.49 20.22
CA ASP A 53 16.25 -10.14 18.92
C ASP A 53 15.13 -9.42 18.14
N ALA A 54 14.19 -8.81 18.85
CA ALA A 54 13.14 -7.97 18.25
C ALA A 54 13.68 -6.69 17.59
N ASP A 55 14.85 -6.19 18.01
CA ASP A 55 15.47 -4.98 17.44
C ASP A 55 16.31 -5.32 16.20
N ARG A 56 16.59 -6.60 15.95
CA ARG A 56 17.35 -7.07 14.80
C ARG A 56 16.37 -7.36 13.68
N GLY A 57 16.17 -6.40 12.78
CA GLY A 57 15.22 -6.49 11.66
C GLY A 57 15.37 -7.74 10.79
N GLU A 58 16.56 -8.36 10.79
CA GLU A 58 16.89 -9.57 10.02
C GLU A 58 16.38 -10.87 10.65
N ARG A 59 15.91 -10.88 11.89
CA ARG A 59 15.53 -12.08 12.64
C ARG A 59 14.12 -12.06 13.23
N ARG A 60 13.26 -11.19 12.80
CA ARG A 60 11.82 -11.37 13.09
C ARG A 60 11.29 -12.54 12.26
N GLN A 61 11.64 -13.76 12.65
CA GLN A 61 10.69 -14.85 12.48
C GLN A 61 9.51 -14.56 13.41
N VAL A 62 8.66 -13.62 13.02
CA VAL A 62 7.30 -13.68 13.49
C VAL A 62 6.80 -15.00 12.93
N SER A 63 6.66 -15.99 13.80
CA SER A 63 5.92 -17.19 13.48
C SER A 63 4.56 -16.66 12.98
N ILE A 64 4.34 -16.74 11.67
CA ILE A 64 3.00 -16.56 11.13
C ILE A 64 2.27 -17.71 11.80
N ILE A 65 1.53 -17.41 12.86
CA ILE A 65 0.58 -18.38 13.39
C ILE A 65 -0.35 -18.60 12.22
N PRO A 66 -0.36 -19.79 11.61
CA PRO A 66 -1.31 -20.05 10.53
C PRO A 66 -2.66 -19.68 11.12
N SER A 67 -3.31 -18.67 10.57
CA SER A 67 -4.62 -18.30 11.05
C SER A 67 -5.50 -19.53 10.83
N SER A 68 -5.85 -20.23 11.90
CA SER A 68 -6.90 -21.24 11.88
C SER A 68 -8.29 -20.61 11.67
N THR A 69 -8.33 -19.28 11.63
CA THR A 69 -9.52 -18.51 11.32
C THR A 69 -9.69 -18.48 9.80
N PRO A 70 -10.85 -18.85 9.26
CA PRO A 70 -11.11 -18.72 7.82
C PRO A 70 -10.82 -17.30 7.37
N LYS A 71 -10.23 -17.13 6.18
CA LYS A 71 -10.06 -15.82 5.53
C LYS A 71 -11.38 -15.06 5.62
N SER A 72 -11.38 -13.91 6.30
CA SER A 72 -12.60 -13.16 6.58
C SER A 72 -12.96 -12.15 5.48
N LEU A 73 -11.97 -11.77 4.64
CA LEU A 73 -12.18 -10.83 3.55
C LEU A 73 -12.69 -11.54 2.29
N PRO A 74 -13.68 -10.95 1.60
CA PRO A 74 -14.11 -11.45 0.29
C PRO A 74 -12.95 -11.44 -0.70
N SER A 75 -12.91 -12.43 -1.60
CA SER A 75 -11.92 -12.52 -2.66
C SER A 75 -12.55 -12.49 -4.06
N LEU A 76 -11.73 -12.31 -5.07
CA LEU A 76 -12.05 -12.38 -6.48
C LEU A 76 -10.84 -12.88 -7.27
N THR A 77 -11.04 -13.24 -8.53
CA THR A 77 -9.99 -13.56 -9.49
C THR A 77 -9.95 -12.51 -10.59
N ILE A 78 -8.75 -12.20 -11.08
CA ILE A 78 -8.56 -11.31 -12.23
C ILE A 78 -7.82 -12.10 -13.32
N PRO A 79 -8.29 -12.07 -14.57
CA PRO A 79 -7.59 -12.73 -15.69
C PRO A 79 -6.12 -12.26 -15.77
N GLY A 80 -5.21 -13.22 -15.96
CA GLY A 80 -3.77 -12.94 -16.01
C GLY A 80 -3.05 -12.98 -14.66
N ILE A 81 -3.77 -13.17 -13.53
CA ILE A 81 -3.20 -13.39 -12.21
C ILE A 81 -3.63 -14.75 -11.68
N ASN A 82 -2.66 -15.62 -11.38
CA ASN A 82 -2.91 -16.99 -10.90
C ASN A 82 -3.11 -17.07 -9.37
N LYS A 83 -3.64 -16.03 -8.76
CA LYS A 83 -3.90 -15.94 -7.32
C LYS A 83 -5.30 -15.39 -7.09
N GLU A 84 -5.96 -15.79 -6.01
CA GLU A 84 -7.12 -15.07 -5.51
C GLU A 84 -6.68 -13.74 -4.89
N LEU A 85 -7.42 -12.68 -5.15
CA LEU A 85 -7.18 -11.34 -4.64
C LEU A 85 -8.20 -10.99 -3.57
N SER A 86 -7.76 -10.48 -2.42
CA SER A 86 -8.69 -9.87 -1.47
C SER A 86 -9.34 -8.63 -2.10
N ARG A 87 -10.66 -8.46 -1.87
CA ARG A 87 -11.38 -7.27 -2.35
C ARG A 87 -11.00 -5.98 -1.62
N VAL A 88 -10.28 -6.10 -0.51
CA VAL A 88 -9.65 -4.98 0.18
C VAL A 88 -8.18 -4.96 -0.18
N VAL A 89 -7.69 -3.76 -0.51
CA VAL A 89 -6.29 -3.52 -0.92
C VAL A 89 -5.62 -2.66 0.14
N PHE A 90 -4.40 -3.00 0.52
CA PHE A 90 -3.62 -2.23 1.47
C PHE A 90 -2.74 -1.20 0.76
N GLY A 91 -2.93 0.10 1.05
CA GLY A 91 -2.09 1.19 0.54
C GLY A 91 -0.80 1.33 1.36
N CYS A 92 0.34 1.31 0.69
CA CYS A 92 1.68 1.32 1.30
C CYS A 92 2.33 2.71 1.34
N ASP A 93 1.58 3.80 1.36
CA ASP A 93 2.10 5.17 1.31
C ASP A 93 2.27 5.86 2.67
N ASN A 94 1.73 5.29 3.76
CA ASN A 94 1.61 5.96 5.05
C ASN A 94 2.42 5.31 6.20
N GLN A 95 3.31 4.38 5.91
CA GLN A 95 4.12 3.73 6.94
C GLN A 95 5.35 4.56 7.27
N SER A 96 5.52 4.92 8.54
CA SER A 96 6.60 5.79 9.01
C SER A 96 7.97 5.11 8.99
N ASP A 97 7.99 3.79 9.24
CA ASP A 97 9.19 2.96 9.31
C ASP A 97 8.87 1.48 9.07
N SER A 98 9.89 0.65 8.98
CA SER A 98 9.73 -0.79 8.70
C SER A 98 8.98 -1.55 9.80
N ASN A 99 9.10 -1.17 11.07
CA ASN A 99 8.40 -1.84 12.17
C ASN A 99 6.91 -1.58 12.11
N HIS A 100 6.53 -0.31 11.87
CA HIS A 100 5.15 0.08 11.64
C HIS A 100 4.58 -0.64 10.42
N ALA A 101 5.31 -0.62 9.29
CA ALA A 101 4.90 -1.30 8.06
C ALA A 101 4.65 -2.80 8.30
N PHE A 102 5.60 -3.50 8.92
CA PHE A 102 5.51 -4.94 9.14
C PHE A 102 4.34 -5.31 10.06
N ALA A 103 4.10 -4.54 11.13
CA ALA A 103 2.98 -4.77 12.02
C ALA A 103 1.63 -4.62 11.29
N MET A 104 1.50 -3.60 10.44
CA MET A 104 0.29 -3.35 9.65
C MET A 104 0.09 -4.42 8.57
N PHE A 105 1.15 -4.80 7.86
CA PHE A 105 1.08 -5.83 6.82
C PHE A 105 0.74 -7.20 7.41
N ASP A 106 1.36 -7.57 8.54
CA ASP A 106 1.04 -8.81 9.27
C ASP A 106 -0.43 -8.86 9.66
N HIS A 107 -0.94 -7.77 10.24
CA HIS A 107 -2.35 -7.71 10.65
C HIS A 107 -3.28 -7.85 9.45
N PHE A 108 -3.05 -7.10 8.37
CA PHE A 108 -3.86 -7.17 7.16
C PHE A 108 -3.85 -8.58 6.55
N PHE A 109 -2.67 -9.19 6.43
CA PHE A 109 -2.51 -10.53 5.90
C PHE A 109 -3.22 -11.58 6.77
N GLN A 110 -3.11 -11.48 8.09
CA GLN A 110 -3.81 -12.36 9.05
C GLN A 110 -5.34 -12.28 8.91
N GLN A 111 -5.88 -11.12 8.54
CA GLN A 111 -7.31 -10.96 8.27
C GLN A 111 -7.75 -11.49 6.90
N GLY A 112 -6.85 -12.05 6.13
CA GLY A 112 -7.10 -12.60 4.80
C GLY A 112 -6.87 -11.62 3.64
N GLY A 113 -6.29 -10.44 3.93
CA GLY A 113 -5.85 -9.50 2.91
C GLY A 113 -4.55 -9.94 2.29
N ASN A 114 -4.44 -9.87 0.96
CA ASN A 114 -3.21 -10.27 0.25
C ASN A 114 -2.83 -9.35 -0.92
N VAL A 115 -3.54 -8.24 -1.11
CA VAL A 115 -3.25 -7.27 -2.17
C VAL A 115 -2.65 -6.02 -1.57
N PHE A 116 -1.47 -5.63 -2.05
CA PHE A 116 -0.71 -4.47 -1.59
C PHE A 116 -0.48 -3.51 -2.74
N ASP A 117 -0.82 -2.24 -2.52
CA ASP A 117 -0.67 -1.15 -3.48
C ASP A 117 0.51 -0.27 -3.06
N THR A 118 1.53 -0.22 -3.90
CA THR A 118 2.71 0.62 -3.72
C THR A 118 3.02 1.46 -4.96
N ALA A 119 3.97 2.36 -4.86
CA ALA A 119 4.46 3.13 -6.00
C ALA A 119 5.94 3.51 -5.84
N TYR A 120 6.61 3.62 -6.97
CA TYR A 120 8.01 4.04 -7.07
C TYR A 120 8.38 5.26 -6.21
N ILE A 121 7.44 6.24 -6.12
CA ILE A 121 7.64 7.49 -5.40
C ILE A 121 7.21 7.46 -3.93
N TYR A 122 6.49 6.40 -3.47
CA TYR A 122 5.97 6.39 -2.10
C TYR A 122 7.10 6.36 -1.08
N ASN A 123 7.09 7.33 -0.14
CA ASN A 123 8.13 7.50 0.88
C ASN A 123 9.57 7.52 0.30
N ASP A 124 9.78 8.18 -0.85
CA ASP A 124 11.07 8.18 -1.55
C ASP A 124 11.62 6.77 -1.83
N GLY A 125 10.71 5.83 -2.18
CA GLY A 125 11.03 4.43 -2.47
C GLY A 125 11.15 3.51 -1.24
N LYS A 126 11.02 4.03 -0.03
CA LYS A 126 11.07 3.23 1.19
C LYS A 126 9.88 2.28 1.31
N SER A 127 8.71 2.66 0.79
CA SER A 127 7.52 1.80 0.79
C SER A 127 7.78 0.49 0.05
N ASP A 128 8.45 0.54 -1.10
CA ASP A 128 8.89 -0.66 -1.83
C ASP A 128 9.83 -1.51 -0.98
N SER A 129 10.83 -0.89 -0.34
CA SER A 129 11.80 -1.58 0.51
C SER A 129 11.14 -2.23 1.74
N TYR A 130 10.16 -1.56 2.35
CA TYR A 130 9.42 -2.12 3.49
C TYR A 130 8.56 -3.32 3.05
N LEU A 131 7.82 -3.18 1.95
CA LEU A 131 6.98 -4.25 1.44
C LEU A 131 7.82 -5.47 1.04
N GLY A 132 8.91 -5.26 0.27
CA GLY A 132 9.82 -6.32 -0.14
C GLY A 132 10.49 -7.00 1.06
N GLY A 133 10.99 -6.24 2.03
CA GLY A 133 11.57 -6.77 3.26
C GLY A 133 10.58 -7.63 4.05
N TRP A 134 9.33 -7.19 4.15
CA TRP A 134 8.26 -7.95 4.78
C TRP A 134 7.96 -9.26 4.04
N ILE A 135 7.75 -9.20 2.73
CA ILE A 135 7.46 -10.37 1.88
C ILE A 135 8.57 -11.42 1.98
N ASN A 136 9.82 -10.98 1.82
CA ASN A 136 10.97 -11.88 1.80
C ASN A 136 11.24 -12.50 3.17
N SER A 137 11.12 -11.73 4.26
CA SER A 137 11.34 -12.26 5.62
C SER A 137 10.31 -13.31 6.04
N ARG A 138 9.15 -13.36 5.37
CA ARG A 138 8.05 -14.30 5.65
C ARG A 138 7.84 -15.33 4.54
N ALA A 139 8.62 -15.24 3.44
CA ALA A 139 8.50 -16.11 2.26
C ALA A 139 7.08 -16.08 1.63
N LEU A 140 6.47 -14.90 1.53
CA LEU A 140 5.06 -14.74 1.11
C LEU A 140 4.87 -14.35 -0.37
N ARG A 141 5.93 -14.33 -1.19
CA ARG A 141 5.81 -13.83 -2.57
C ARG A 141 4.71 -14.53 -3.38
N ASP A 142 4.53 -15.81 -3.18
CA ASP A 142 3.54 -16.60 -3.91
C ASP A 142 2.11 -16.43 -3.37
N GLU A 143 1.96 -15.86 -2.17
CA GLU A 143 0.66 -15.68 -1.53
C GLU A 143 0.11 -14.26 -1.72
N VAL A 144 0.98 -13.28 -1.97
CA VAL A 144 0.60 -11.87 -2.10
C VAL A 144 0.54 -11.42 -3.56
N VAL A 145 -0.34 -10.47 -3.82
CA VAL A 145 -0.46 -9.73 -5.08
C VAL A 145 0.04 -8.32 -4.88
N ILE A 146 0.97 -7.89 -5.72
CA ILE A 146 1.59 -6.57 -5.65
C ILE A 146 1.14 -5.73 -6.82
N LEU A 147 0.47 -4.61 -6.55
CA LEU A 147 0.22 -3.54 -7.49
C LEU A 147 1.28 -2.47 -7.29
N GLY A 148 2.19 -2.36 -8.25
CA GLY A 148 3.20 -1.30 -8.28
C GLY A 148 2.83 -0.21 -9.28
N LYS A 149 3.33 1.01 -9.06
CA LYS A 149 3.12 2.15 -9.96
C LYS A 149 4.42 2.89 -10.24
N GLY A 150 4.58 3.33 -11.48
CA GLY A 150 5.66 4.23 -11.90
C GLY A 150 5.17 5.27 -12.89
N ALA A 151 6.06 6.00 -13.52
CA ALA A 151 5.73 7.11 -14.42
C ALA A 151 4.82 8.16 -13.76
N HIS A 152 5.27 8.72 -12.64
CA HIS A 152 4.64 9.87 -11.99
C HIS A 152 5.29 11.17 -12.50
N THR A 153 4.54 12.25 -12.56
CA THR A 153 5.02 13.60 -12.88
C THR A 153 6.26 13.98 -12.04
N PRO A 154 7.35 14.51 -12.60
CA PRO A 154 7.50 14.91 -14.00
C PRO A 154 7.94 13.79 -14.97
N ASP A 155 8.19 12.58 -14.49
CA ASP A 155 8.75 11.45 -15.24
C ASP A 155 7.66 10.53 -15.86
N CYS A 156 6.52 11.10 -16.30
CA CYS A 156 5.49 10.39 -17.07
C CYS A 156 5.94 10.21 -18.53
N LEU A 157 6.96 9.41 -18.73
CA LEU A 157 7.61 9.19 -20.03
C LEU A 157 7.82 7.69 -20.24
N PRO A 158 7.60 7.14 -21.47
CA PRO A 158 7.79 5.71 -21.74
C PRO A 158 9.20 5.21 -21.38
N GLU A 159 10.24 5.98 -21.68
CA GLU A 159 11.64 5.62 -21.38
C GLU A 159 11.96 5.60 -19.87
N LYS A 160 11.09 6.17 -19.03
CA LYS A 160 11.26 6.14 -17.57
C LYS A 160 10.59 4.92 -16.92
N ILE A 161 9.67 4.26 -17.60
CA ILE A 161 8.91 3.12 -17.04
C ILE A 161 9.85 1.99 -16.65
N ARG A 162 10.67 1.51 -17.59
CA ARG A 162 11.58 0.38 -17.38
C ARG A 162 12.61 0.64 -16.28
N PRO A 163 13.35 1.77 -16.26
CA PRO A 163 14.27 2.06 -15.17
C PRO A 163 13.62 2.09 -13.81
N GLN A 164 12.45 2.74 -13.67
CA GLN A 164 11.71 2.82 -12.42
C GLN A 164 11.19 1.45 -11.97
N LEU A 165 10.66 0.63 -12.88
CA LEU A 165 10.24 -0.74 -12.58
C LEU A 165 11.42 -1.58 -12.08
N ASN A 166 12.56 -1.55 -12.77
CA ASN A 166 13.75 -2.29 -12.36
C ASN A 166 14.25 -1.87 -10.98
N GLU A 167 14.20 -0.58 -10.67
CA GLU A 167 14.55 -0.06 -9.35
C GLU A 167 13.54 -0.53 -8.29
N THR A 168 12.23 -0.48 -8.55
CA THR A 168 11.19 -1.03 -7.68
C THR A 168 11.42 -2.52 -7.39
N LEU A 169 11.67 -3.34 -8.41
CA LEU A 169 11.96 -4.76 -8.26
C LEU A 169 13.22 -4.99 -7.42
N SER A 170 14.26 -4.18 -7.63
CA SER A 170 15.50 -4.21 -6.85
C SER A 170 15.27 -3.84 -5.39
N ARG A 171 14.54 -2.76 -5.09
CA ARG A 171 14.17 -2.32 -3.73
C ARG A 171 13.40 -3.41 -2.98
N MET A 172 12.52 -4.09 -3.67
CA MET A 172 11.74 -5.20 -3.10
C MET A 172 12.49 -6.53 -3.06
N SER A 173 13.57 -6.67 -3.80
CA SER A 173 14.28 -7.94 -4.00
C SER A 173 13.34 -9.05 -4.52
N ILE A 174 12.54 -8.74 -5.54
CA ILE A 174 11.61 -9.65 -6.23
C ILE A 174 11.86 -9.61 -7.73
N ALA A 175 11.40 -10.66 -8.45
CA ALA A 175 11.63 -10.79 -9.89
C ALA A 175 10.56 -10.11 -10.76
N HIS A 176 9.32 -9.97 -10.26
CA HIS A 176 8.22 -9.41 -11.04
C HIS A 176 7.13 -8.82 -10.14
N LEU A 177 6.30 -7.94 -10.73
CA LEU A 177 5.05 -7.45 -10.15
C LEU A 177 3.85 -8.20 -10.74
N ASP A 178 2.81 -8.41 -9.93
CA ASP A 178 1.55 -9.00 -10.43
C ASP A 178 0.77 -7.98 -11.26
N ILE A 179 0.73 -6.72 -10.82
CA ILE A 179 0.04 -5.63 -11.48
C ILE A 179 0.98 -4.42 -11.56
N TYR A 180 1.06 -3.78 -12.73
CA TYR A 180 1.77 -2.52 -12.87
C TYR A 180 0.85 -1.45 -13.47
N CYS A 181 0.78 -0.26 -12.84
CA CYS A 181 0.01 0.87 -13.34
C CYS A 181 0.89 2.08 -13.65
N LEU A 182 0.63 2.74 -14.76
CA LEU A 182 1.12 4.10 -14.99
C LEU A 182 0.49 5.02 -13.94
N HIS A 183 1.32 5.73 -13.15
CA HIS A 183 0.84 6.48 -11.98
C HIS A 183 0.14 7.80 -12.35
N ARG A 184 0.51 8.37 -13.50
CA ARG A 184 -0.10 9.57 -14.10
C ARG A 184 -0.12 9.42 -15.62
N ASP A 185 -0.88 10.28 -16.27
CA ASP A 185 -0.84 10.47 -17.72
C ASP A 185 0.10 11.62 -18.10
N ASN A 186 0.56 11.58 -19.33
CA ASN A 186 1.17 12.71 -20.03
C ASN A 186 0.53 12.80 -21.40
N GLU A 187 -0.37 13.75 -21.56
CA GLU A 187 -1.16 13.92 -22.79
C GLU A 187 -0.33 14.39 -24.00
N ASP A 188 0.90 14.88 -23.76
CA ASP A 188 1.83 15.25 -24.82
C ASP A 188 2.48 14.02 -25.51
N ILE A 189 2.35 12.83 -24.90
CA ILE A 189 2.91 11.59 -25.42
C ILE A 189 1.78 10.74 -26.03
N PRO A 190 1.98 10.17 -27.25
CA PRO A 190 1.05 9.21 -27.83
C PRO A 190 0.81 8.00 -26.91
N VAL A 191 -0.44 7.52 -26.83
CA VAL A 191 -0.79 6.36 -25.99
C VAL A 191 -0.08 5.08 -26.43
N GLU A 192 0.22 5.01 -27.73
CA GLU A 192 0.92 3.92 -28.38
C GLU A 192 2.27 3.61 -27.72
N GLU A 193 3.05 4.65 -27.38
CA GLU A 193 4.36 4.51 -26.78
C GLU A 193 4.29 3.89 -25.37
N PHE A 194 3.28 4.26 -24.60
CA PHE A 194 3.02 3.65 -23.29
C PHE A 194 2.60 2.17 -23.42
N ILE A 195 1.66 1.87 -24.32
CA ILE A 195 1.17 0.51 -24.55
C ILE A 195 2.30 -0.39 -25.05
N ASP A 196 3.12 0.09 -25.97
CA ASP A 196 4.25 -0.67 -26.51
C ASP A 196 5.25 -1.04 -25.42
N THR A 197 5.66 -0.05 -24.63
CA THR A 197 6.58 -0.26 -23.49
C THR A 197 6.02 -1.28 -22.49
N LEU A 198 4.75 -1.18 -22.12
CA LEU A 198 4.13 -2.09 -21.15
C LEU A 198 4.01 -3.53 -21.70
N ASN A 199 3.71 -3.68 -22.98
CA ASN A 199 3.70 -4.99 -23.64
C ASN A 199 5.10 -5.64 -23.69
N GLU A 200 6.15 -4.87 -23.94
CA GLU A 200 7.53 -5.35 -23.81
C GLU A 200 7.83 -5.90 -22.42
N LEU A 201 7.51 -5.12 -21.37
CA LEU A 201 7.75 -5.52 -19.97
C LEU A 201 6.97 -6.77 -19.58
N LYS A 202 5.74 -6.91 -20.08
CA LYS A 202 4.93 -8.12 -19.89
C LYS A 202 5.54 -9.32 -20.61
N ASN A 203 5.95 -9.17 -21.85
CA ASN A 203 6.57 -10.24 -22.64
C ASN A 203 7.90 -10.72 -22.01
N GLU A 204 8.60 -9.85 -21.29
CA GLU A 204 9.81 -10.18 -20.53
C GLU A 204 9.50 -10.85 -19.18
N GLY A 205 8.20 -10.91 -18.78
CA GLY A 205 7.78 -11.49 -17.51
C GLY A 205 8.03 -10.61 -16.28
N LEU A 206 8.32 -9.31 -16.47
CA LEU A 206 8.54 -8.37 -15.36
C LEU A 206 7.23 -7.91 -14.72
N ILE A 207 6.12 -7.97 -15.45
CA ILE A 207 4.76 -7.67 -14.99
C ILE A 207 3.78 -8.69 -15.55
N SER A 208 2.74 -9.07 -14.79
CA SER A 208 1.74 -10.03 -15.26
C SER A 208 0.61 -9.36 -16.03
N ILE A 209 0.01 -8.33 -15.45
CA ILE A 209 -0.98 -7.45 -16.09
C ILE A 209 -0.65 -6.00 -15.83
N PHE A 210 -1.26 -5.10 -16.61
CA PHE A 210 -1.00 -3.68 -16.44
C PHE A 210 -2.25 -2.83 -16.68
N GLY A 211 -2.15 -1.57 -16.25
CA GLY A 211 -3.21 -0.59 -16.36
C GLY A 211 -2.71 0.82 -16.12
N ALA A 212 -3.62 1.70 -15.76
CA ALA A 212 -3.34 3.11 -15.56
C ALA A 212 -3.94 3.62 -14.24
N SER A 213 -3.38 4.70 -13.73
CA SER A 213 -3.89 5.46 -12.59
C SER A 213 -4.01 6.93 -12.96
N ASN A 214 -5.14 7.54 -12.62
CA ASN A 214 -5.42 8.93 -12.93
C ASN A 214 -5.41 9.28 -14.44
N TRP A 215 -5.95 8.38 -15.22
CA TRP A 215 -6.18 8.60 -16.65
C TRP A 215 -7.64 9.04 -16.89
N SER A 216 -7.85 9.93 -17.86
CA SER A 216 -9.19 10.27 -18.33
C SER A 216 -9.81 9.10 -19.11
N LEU A 217 -11.14 9.09 -19.21
CA LEU A 217 -11.84 8.05 -19.97
C LEU A 217 -11.39 7.98 -21.43
N ASP A 218 -11.24 9.15 -22.06
CA ASP A 218 -10.89 9.23 -23.49
C ASP A 218 -9.47 8.70 -23.73
N ARG A 219 -8.54 9.06 -22.89
CA ARG A 219 -7.16 8.54 -22.97
C ARG A 219 -7.08 7.03 -22.73
N PHE A 220 -7.83 6.55 -21.72
CA PHE A 220 -7.89 5.12 -21.42
C PHE A 220 -8.50 4.31 -22.56
N LYS A 221 -9.57 4.83 -23.20
CA LYS A 221 -10.16 4.24 -24.41
C LYS A 221 -9.18 4.24 -25.57
N ALA A 222 -8.55 5.37 -25.86
CA ALA A 222 -7.60 5.48 -26.96
C ALA A 222 -6.44 4.46 -26.83
N ALA A 223 -5.91 4.28 -25.60
CA ALA A 223 -4.88 3.27 -25.34
C ALA A 223 -5.37 1.84 -25.61
N ASN A 224 -6.58 1.52 -25.15
CA ASN A 224 -7.16 0.19 -25.35
C ASN A 224 -7.52 -0.07 -26.82
N ASP A 225 -8.05 0.93 -27.53
CA ASP A 225 -8.37 0.82 -28.97
C ASP A 225 -7.09 0.59 -29.79
N TYR A 226 -6.01 1.33 -29.46
CA TYR A 226 -4.72 1.07 -30.09
C TYR A 226 -4.21 -0.34 -29.80
N ALA A 227 -4.22 -0.78 -28.55
CA ALA A 227 -3.75 -2.10 -28.16
C ALA A 227 -4.50 -3.20 -28.95
N LEU A 228 -5.83 -3.15 -28.96
CA LEU A 228 -6.67 -4.12 -29.64
C LEU A 228 -6.45 -4.12 -31.17
N SER A 229 -6.38 -2.94 -31.79
CA SER A 229 -6.14 -2.82 -33.23
C SER A 229 -4.76 -3.29 -33.66
N SER A 230 -3.79 -3.24 -32.77
CA SER A 230 -2.39 -3.64 -32.99
C SER A 230 -2.10 -5.08 -32.52
N GLY A 231 -3.11 -5.82 -32.05
CA GLY A 231 -2.94 -7.18 -31.54
C GLY A 231 -2.09 -7.27 -30.27
N LYS A 232 -2.13 -6.23 -29.43
CA LYS A 232 -1.41 -6.11 -28.16
C LYS A 232 -2.36 -6.27 -26.98
N GLU A 233 -1.80 -6.53 -25.82
CA GLU A 233 -2.53 -6.50 -24.56
C GLU A 233 -2.96 -5.09 -24.22
N ALA A 234 -4.19 -4.93 -23.78
CA ALA A 234 -4.80 -3.68 -23.38
C ALA A 234 -4.73 -3.47 -21.86
N PHE A 235 -5.05 -2.28 -21.37
CA PHE A 235 -5.27 -2.02 -19.95
C PHE A 235 -6.44 -2.87 -19.43
N THR A 236 -6.20 -3.63 -18.38
CA THR A 236 -7.20 -4.45 -17.68
C THR A 236 -7.48 -3.94 -16.26
N VAL A 237 -6.73 -2.95 -15.82
CA VAL A 237 -6.79 -2.38 -14.48
C VAL A 237 -6.83 -0.86 -14.55
N LEU A 238 -7.68 -0.25 -13.70
CA LEU A 238 -7.72 1.19 -13.48
C LEU A 238 -7.61 1.51 -11.98
N SER A 239 -6.72 2.46 -11.64
CA SER A 239 -6.55 2.97 -10.26
C SER A 239 -6.83 4.48 -10.20
N ASN A 240 -8.06 4.86 -10.46
CA ASN A 240 -8.56 6.23 -10.29
C ASN A 240 -9.28 6.39 -8.94
N ASN A 241 -9.62 7.62 -8.56
CA ASN A 241 -10.52 7.84 -7.44
C ASN A 241 -11.90 7.24 -7.70
N PHE A 242 -12.42 6.53 -6.71
CA PHE A 242 -13.81 6.08 -6.67
C PHE A 242 -14.22 5.89 -5.20
N SER A 243 -15.25 6.58 -4.77
CA SER A 243 -15.76 6.51 -3.40
C SER A 243 -17.26 6.75 -3.35
N LEU A 244 -17.88 6.58 -2.17
CA LEU A 244 -19.29 6.92 -1.96
C LEU A 244 -19.56 8.42 -2.03
N ALA A 245 -18.52 9.25 -1.83
CA ALA A 245 -18.61 10.71 -1.99
C ALA A 245 -18.04 11.10 -3.35
N GLN A 246 -18.75 11.99 -4.03
CA GLN A 246 -18.29 12.54 -5.31
C GLN A 246 -17.10 13.49 -5.10
N MET A 247 -16.05 13.32 -5.88
CA MET A 247 -14.87 14.21 -5.85
C MET A 247 -15.18 15.49 -6.65
N ASN A 248 -15.49 16.57 -5.96
CA ASN A 248 -15.81 17.86 -6.61
C ASN A 248 -14.58 18.55 -7.19
N ASN A 249 -13.43 18.40 -6.55
CA ASN A 249 -12.16 18.95 -7.01
C ASN A 249 -11.07 17.87 -6.85
N PRO A 250 -10.10 17.79 -7.78
CA PRO A 250 -8.97 16.89 -7.65
C PRO A 250 -8.19 17.15 -6.35
N VAL A 251 -7.91 16.10 -5.59
CA VAL A 251 -7.10 16.18 -4.35
C VAL A 251 -5.67 16.64 -4.66
N TRP A 252 -5.15 16.18 -5.79
CA TRP A 252 -3.87 16.61 -6.35
C TRP A 252 -4.04 16.92 -7.84
N PRO A 253 -3.24 17.83 -8.41
CA PRO A 253 -3.25 18.09 -9.84
C PRO A 253 -3.10 16.80 -10.67
N GLY A 254 -3.86 16.67 -11.74
CA GLY A 254 -3.82 15.50 -12.62
C GLY A 254 -4.46 14.22 -12.04
N CYS A 255 -5.27 14.35 -10.99
CA CYS A 255 -6.06 13.23 -10.47
C CYS A 255 -7.45 13.21 -11.11
N PHE A 256 -7.90 12.02 -11.46
CA PHE A 256 -9.22 11.76 -12.02
C PHE A 256 -10.06 10.85 -11.14
N SER A 257 -11.38 11.13 -11.10
CA SER A 257 -12.37 10.16 -10.61
C SER A 257 -12.88 9.33 -11.78
N CYS A 258 -13.30 8.09 -11.49
CA CYS A 258 -14.02 7.26 -12.45
C CYS A 258 -15.48 7.00 -12.01
N SER A 259 -16.05 7.91 -11.21
CA SER A 259 -17.43 7.81 -10.70
C SER A 259 -18.50 8.31 -11.67
N GLU A 260 -18.13 8.93 -12.77
CA GLU A 260 -19.07 9.39 -13.81
C GLU A 260 -19.71 8.20 -14.55
N ASP A 261 -20.98 8.32 -14.88
CA ASP A 261 -21.78 7.21 -15.41
C ASP A 261 -21.20 6.56 -16.68
N ASP A 262 -20.63 7.36 -17.57
CA ASP A 262 -20.01 6.88 -18.81
C ASP A 262 -18.70 6.13 -18.55
N TYR A 263 -17.92 6.57 -17.55
CA TYR A 263 -16.72 5.86 -17.12
C TYR A 263 -17.08 4.53 -16.47
N VAL A 264 -18.00 4.54 -15.52
CA VAL A 264 -18.51 3.32 -14.86
C VAL A 264 -19.05 2.33 -15.89
N LYS A 265 -19.84 2.84 -16.84
CA LYS A 265 -20.38 2.01 -17.93
C LYS A 265 -19.26 1.37 -18.76
N TYR A 266 -18.27 2.14 -19.19
CA TYR A 266 -17.14 1.61 -19.96
C TYR A 266 -16.37 0.53 -19.20
N LEU A 267 -16.05 0.78 -17.93
CA LEU A 267 -15.36 -0.19 -17.09
C LEU A 267 -16.13 -1.51 -16.95
N THR A 268 -17.45 -1.39 -16.77
CA THR A 268 -18.35 -2.54 -16.63
C THR A 268 -18.45 -3.34 -17.94
N ASP A 269 -18.70 -2.67 -19.05
CA ASP A 269 -18.86 -3.31 -20.37
C ASP A 269 -17.59 -4.03 -20.82
N ASN A 270 -16.43 -3.51 -20.46
CA ASN A 270 -15.12 -4.08 -20.82
C ASN A 270 -14.48 -4.92 -19.70
N GLN A 271 -15.18 -5.12 -18.58
CA GLN A 271 -14.71 -5.93 -17.44
C GLN A 271 -13.36 -5.45 -16.88
N ILE A 272 -13.12 -4.14 -16.87
CA ILE A 272 -11.91 -3.54 -16.30
C ILE A 272 -11.99 -3.58 -14.77
N SER A 273 -10.96 -4.12 -14.13
CA SER A 273 -10.87 -4.17 -12.68
C SER A 273 -10.46 -2.82 -12.10
N ILE A 274 -11.18 -2.33 -11.07
CA ILE A 274 -10.84 -1.06 -10.43
C ILE A 274 -10.13 -1.29 -9.09
N PHE A 275 -9.05 -0.52 -8.88
CA PHE A 275 -8.29 -0.43 -7.63
C PHE A 275 -8.34 1.02 -7.14
N PRO A 276 -9.47 1.45 -6.55
CA PRO A 276 -9.70 2.85 -6.29
C PRO A 276 -8.86 3.33 -5.09
N TRP A 277 -8.23 4.49 -5.26
CA TRP A 277 -7.61 5.18 -4.15
C TRP A 277 -8.61 6.11 -3.44
N SER A 278 -8.37 6.39 -2.16
CA SER A 278 -9.24 7.19 -1.28
C SER A 278 -10.70 6.73 -1.29
N SER A 279 -10.94 5.39 -1.30
CA SER A 279 -12.28 4.79 -1.35
C SER A 279 -13.19 5.20 -0.17
N GLN A 280 -12.61 5.65 0.95
CA GLN A 280 -13.33 6.20 2.11
C GLN A 280 -13.41 7.74 2.09
N ALA A 281 -13.21 8.36 0.93
CA ALA A 281 -13.25 9.81 0.75
C ALA A 281 -12.40 10.58 1.79
N ARG A 282 -11.27 10.00 2.23
CA ARG A 282 -10.34 10.52 3.24
C ARG A 282 -10.95 10.71 4.63
N GLY A 283 -11.96 9.94 4.96
CA GLY A 283 -12.56 9.90 6.29
C GLY A 283 -13.85 10.71 6.43
N LEU A 284 -14.62 10.86 5.35
CA LEU A 284 -16.00 11.33 5.43
C LEU A 284 -16.89 10.34 6.15
#